data_ff06113e1d32e147b97b8df7b51ccd20
#
_entry.id   ff06113e1d32e147b97b8df7b51ccd20
#
_cell.length_a   1.000
_cell.length_b   1.000
_cell.length_c   1.000
_cell.angle_alpha   90.00
_cell.angle_beta   90.00
_cell.angle_gamma   90.00
#
_symmetry.space_group_name_H-M   'P 1'
#
loop_
_entity.id
_entity.type
_entity.pdbx_description
1 polymer ?
#
loop_
_entity_poly.entity_id
_entity_poly.type
_entity_poly.pdbx_seq_one_letter_code
_entity_poly.pdbx_strand_id
1 'polypeptide(L)'
;ELQNSGEYKKTFIMIADAQALTDNIENPEKVRQNIIEVALDYMSCGLDPAKATIFIQSQISELCELTFYYMDLVTVARLQRNPTVKSEIQMRNFEASIPVGFFTYPISQASDITAFKATTVPVGGDQLPMIEQTREIVHKFNTVYAPVLVEPKALLPENEACQRLPGIDGNAKMSKSLGNCIYLSDSEDDVRTKN
;
A
#
# COMPACT_ATOMS: atom_id res chain seq x y z
N GLU A 1 2.89 1.25 17.44
CA GLU A 1 3.45 2.44 18.14
C GLU A 1 2.67 3.69 17.80
N LEU A 2 2.56 4.14 16.55
CA LEU A 2 1.91 5.39 16.14
C LEU A 2 0.46 5.52 16.64
N GLN A 3 -0.32 4.43 16.61
CA GLN A 3 -1.69 4.41 17.14
C GLN A 3 -1.75 4.81 18.63
N ASN A 4 -0.70 4.51 19.40
CA ASN A 4 -0.63 4.72 20.85
C ASN A 4 0.19 5.96 21.24
N SER A 5 0.81 6.67 20.27
CA SER A 5 1.66 7.83 20.55
C SER A 5 0.88 9.05 21.05
N GLY A 6 -0.40 9.16 20.68
CA GLY A 6 -1.22 10.34 20.95
C GLY A 6 -0.94 11.53 20.01
N GLU A 7 -0.03 11.36 19.05
CA GLU A 7 0.31 12.43 18.09
C GLU A 7 -0.74 12.61 17.00
N TYR A 8 -1.49 11.53 16.70
CA TYR A 8 -2.46 11.50 15.60
C TYR A 8 -3.88 11.45 16.13
N LYS A 9 -4.73 12.35 15.66
CA LYS A 9 -6.14 12.41 16.06
C LYS A 9 -6.96 11.21 15.57
N LYS A 10 -6.59 10.65 14.43
CA LYS A 10 -7.25 9.48 13.82
C LYS A 10 -6.21 8.63 13.12
N THR A 11 -6.35 7.33 13.25
CA THR A 11 -5.55 6.33 12.55
C THR A 11 -6.48 5.48 11.69
N PHE A 12 -6.18 5.37 10.40
CA PHE A 12 -6.92 4.55 9.45
C PHE A 12 -6.03 3.41 8.98
N ILE A 13 -6.54 2.19 9.07
CA ILE A 13 -5.86 0.97 8.66
C ILE A 13 -6.72 0.27 7.61
N MET A 14 -6.20 0.18 6.40
CA MET A 14 -6.92 -0.39 5.27
C MET A 14 -6.51 -1.83 5.00
N ILE A 15 -7.49 -2.67 4.73
CA ILE A 15 -7.30 -3.99 4.12
C ILE A 15 -7.53 -3.80 2.62
N ALA A 16 -6.45 -3.82 1.85
CA ALA A 16 -6.43 -3.47 0.43
C ALA A 16 -6.83 -4.64 -0.46
N ASP A 17 -8.05 -5.14 -0.32
CA ASP A 17 -8.57 -6.30 -1.03
C ASP A 17 -8.74 -6.06 -2.54
N ALA A 18 -9.23 -4.88 -2.94
CA ALA A 18 -9.36 -4.53 -4.35
C ALA A 18 -7.98 -4.39 -5.02
N GLN A 19 -7.02 -3.77 -4.34
CA GLN A 19 -5.64 -3.67 -4.82
C GLN A 19 -4.98 -5.05 -4.93
N ALA A 20 -5.26 -5.97 -4.01
CA ALA A 20 -4.70 -7.33 -4.01
C ALA A 20 -5.12 -8.13 -5.26
N LEU A 21 -6.23 -7.78 -5.93
CA LEU A 21 -6.64 -8.40 -7.18
C LEU A 21 -5.66 -8.15 -8.33
N THR A 22 -4.87 -7.08 -8.32
CA THR A 22 -3.85 -6.83 -9.37
C THR A 22 -2.83 -7.96 -9.47
N ASP A 23 -2.60 -8.66 -8.37
CA ASP A 23 -1.66 -9.78 -8.26
C ASP A 23 -2.35 -11.15 -8.16
N ASN A 24 -3.65 -11.19 -7.95
CA ASN A 24 -4.41 -12.40 -7.68
C ASN A 24 -5.69 -12.48 -8.51
N ILE A 25 -5.70 -11.93 -9.72
CA ILE A 25 -6.90 -11.88 -10.58
C ILE A 25 -7.47 -13.27 -10.89
N GLU A 26 -6.61 -14.28 -10.97
CA GLU A 26 -7.01 -15.66 -11.26
C GLU A 26 -7.52 -16.41 -10.01
N ASN A 27 -7.34 -15.84 -8.81
CA ASN A 27 -7.74 -16.49 -7.56
C ASN A 27 -8.42 -15.49 -6.59
N PRO A 28 -9.62 -15.00 -6.93
CA PRO A 28 -10.33 -14.04 -6.09
C PRO A 28 -10.77 -14.62 -4.73
N GLU A 29 -10.95 -15.92 -4.63
CA GLU A 29 -11.32 -16.57 -3.37
C GLU A 29 -10.20 -16.47 -2.32
N LYS A 30 -8.95 -16.59 -2.76
CA LYS A 30 -7.79 -16.33 -1.90
C LYS A 30 -7.82 -14.90 -1.33
N VAL A 31 -8.21 -13.92 -2.14
CA VAL A 31 -8.30 -12.52 -1.67
C VAL A 31 -9.40 -12.39 -0.61
N ARG A 32 -10.57 -13.02 -0.79
CA ARG A 32 -11.65 -13.02 0.19
C ARG A 32 -11.22 -13.63 1.53
N GLN A 33 -10.57 -14.77 1.49
CA GLN A 33 -10.05 -15.44 2.68
C GLN A 33 -9.01 -14.56 3.39
N ASN A 34 -8.11 -13.95 2.63
CA ASN A 34 -7.06 -13.09 3.17
C ASN A 34 -7.58 -11.83 3.86
N ILE A 35 -8.79 -11.36 3.58
CA ILE A 35 -9.38 -10.22 4.31
C ILE A 35 -9.48 -10.54 5.80
N ILE A 36 -9.96 -11.74 6.14
CA ILE A 36 -10.12 -12.17 7.53
C ILE A 36 -8.75 -12.43 8.17
N GLU A 37 -7.86 -13.12 7.46
CA GLU A 37 -6.51 -13.41 7.95
C GLU A 37 -5.73 -12.12 8.26
N VAL A 38 -5.77 -11.14 7.35
CA VAL A 38 -5.11 -9.84 7.56
C VAL A 38 -5.74 -9.07 8.72
N ALA A 39 -7.05 -9.13 8.90
CA ALA A 39 -7.70 -8.51 10.05
C ALA A 39 -7.25 -9.14 11.38
N LEU A 40 -7.10 -10.47 11.41
CA LEU A 40 -6.58 -11.20 12.57
C LEU A 40 -5.11 -10.84 12.83
N ASP A 41 -4.29 -10.78 11.80
CA ASP A 41 -2.89 -10.37 11.89
C ASP A 41 -2.75 -8.95 12.46
N TYR A 42 -3.58 -8.01 11.98
CA TYR A 42 -3.58 -6.64 12.49
C TYR A 42 -3.88 -6.58 13.99
N MET A 43 -4.90 -7.29 14.44
CA MET A 43 -5.25 -7.34 15.87
C MET A 43 -4.18 -8.05 16.69
N SER A 44 -3.60 -9.13 16.17
CA SER A 44 -2.51 -9.87 16.82
C SER A 44 -1.25 -9.02 16.97
N CYS A 45 -1.00 -8.10 16.04
CA CYS A 45 0.08 -7.13 16.12
C CYS A 45 -0.22 -5.92 17.04
N GLY A 46 -1.38 -5.91 17.70
CA GLY A 46 -1.76 -4.88 18.66
C GLY A 46 -2.44 -3.64 18.04
N LEU A 47 -2.94 -3.74 16.82
CA LEU A 47 -3.85 -2.73 16.29
C LEU A 47 -5.21 -2.87 16.99
N ASP A 48 -5.64 -1.79 17.63
CA ASP A 48 -6.83 -1.76 18.47
C ASP A 48 -7.98 -1.06 17.73
N PRO A 49 -9.08 -1.76 17.39
CA PRO A 49 -10.20 -1.15 16.69
C PRO A 49 -10.95 -0.08 17.51
N ALA A 50 -10.69 0.01 18.82
CA ALA A 50 -11.19 1.12 19.63
C ALA A 50 -10.39 2.42 19.43
N LYS A 51 -9.16 2.33 18.91
CA LYS A 51 -8.25 3.46 18.68
C LYS A 51 -8.03 3.78 17.20
N ALA A 52 -8.13 2.77 16.34
CA ALA A 52 -7.93 2.89 14.91
C ALA A 52 -9.18 2.45 14.14
N THR A 53 -9.48 3.09 13.03
CA THR A 53 -10.51 2.65 12.09
C THR A 53 -9.90 1.62 11.14
N ILE A 54 -10.26 0.35 11.31
CA ILE A 54 -9.87 -0.73 10.40
C ILE A 54 -11.01 -0.91 9.40
N PHE A 55 -10.71 -0.88 8.10
CA PHE A 55 -11.72 -0.98 7.05
C PHE A 55 -11.22 -1.76 5.84
N ILE A 56 -12.17 -2.22 5.01
CA ILE A 56 -11.91 -2.96 3.77
C ILE A 56 -12.05 -1.98 2.61
N GLN A 57 -11.05 -1.92 1.73
CA GLN A 57 -10.98 -0.98 0.61
C GLN A 57 -12.20 -1.06 -0.30
N SER A 58 -12.62 -2.25 -0.68
CA SER A 58 -13.77 -2.47 -1.58
C SER A 58 -15.12 -2.04 -0.99
N GLN A 59 -15.21 -1.80 0.32
CA GLN A 59 -16.43 -1.32 0.98
C GLN A 59 -16.58 0.21 0.91
N ILE A 60 -15.58 0.92 0.39
CA ILE A 60 -15.57 2.38 0.24
C ILE A 60 -15.61 2.72 -1.24
N SER A 61 -16.81 2.80 -1.81
CA SER A 61 -17.02 3.04 -3.24
C SER A 61 -16.41 4.36 -3.74
N GLU A 62 -16.35 5.37 -2.86
CA GLU A 62 -15.79 6.69 -3.13
C GLU A 62 -14.30 6.65 -3.51
N LEU A 63 -13.56 5.61 -3.10
CA LEU A 63 -12.17 5.42 -3.51
C LEU A 63 -12.08 5.16 -5.02
N CYS A 64 -13.00 4.37 -5.58
CA CYS A 64 -13.06 4.12 -7.01
C CYS A 64 -13.46 5.39 -7.79
N GLU A 65 -14.44 6.13 -7.26
CA GLU A 65 -14.89 7.39 -7.87
C GLU A 65 -13.75 8.41 -7.90
N LEU A 66 -13.05 8.60 -6.77
CA LEU A 66 -11.94 9.52 -6.67
C LEU A 66 -10.77 9.10 -7.58
N THR A 67 -10.50 7.80 -7.68
CA THR A 67 -9.50 7.25 -8.61
C THR A 67 -9.81 7.64 -10.05
N PHE A 68 -11.08 7.60 -10.46
CA PHE A 68 -11.48 7.99 -11.79
C PHE A 68 -11.18 9.47 -12.08
N TYR A 69 -11.52 10.38 -11.16
CA TYR A 69 -11.15 11.80 -11.29
C TYR A 69 -9.63 11.99 -11.39
N TYR A 70 -8.85 11.22 -10.65
CA TYR A 70 -7.39 11.31 -10.68
C TYR A 70 -6.80 10.79 -11.99
N MET A 71 -7.44 9.80 -12.64
CA MET A 71 -7.01 9.32 -13.96
C MET A 71 -7.02 10.44 -15.03
N ASP A 72 -7.93 11.40 -14.92
CA ASP A 72 -7.97 12.56 -15.84
C ASP A 72 -6.84 13.57 -15.58
N LEU A 73 -6.20 13.47 -14.41
CA LEU A 73 -5.11 14.38 -14.02
C LEU A 73 -3.71 13.80 -14.26
N VAL A 74 -3.58 12.47 -14.47
CA VAL A 74 -2.29 11.78 -14.60
C VAL A 74 -2.11 11.26 -16.01
N THR A 75 -0.94 11.51 -16.61
CA THR A 75 -0.63 10.98 -17.93
C THR A 75 0.04 9.62 -17.88
N VAL A 76 -0.15 8.80 -18.91
CA VAL A 76 0.56 7.52 -19.09
C VAL A 76 2.07 7.71 -18.98
N ALA A 77 2.62 8.74 -19.59
CA ALA A 77 4.05 9.05 -19.52
C ALA A 77 4.54 9.35 -18.09
N ARG A 78 3.67 9.91 -17.23
CA ARG A 78 4.02 10.14 -15.81
C ARG A 78 4.08 8.83 -15.04
N LEU A 79 3.13 7.92 -15.26
CA LEU A 79 3.14 6.58 -14.64
C LEU A 79 4.38 5.79 -15.07
N GLN A 80 4.72 5.80 -16.35
CA GLN A 80 5.90 5.10 -16.87
C GLN A 80 7.23 5.62 -16.29
N ARG A 81 7.27 6.88 -15.86
CA ARG A 81 8.46 7.47 -15.23
C ARG A 81 8.54 7.24 -13.73
N ASN A 82 7.50 6.70 -13.10
CA ASN A 82 7.56 6.37 -11.67
C ASN A 82 8.57 5.23 -11.44
N PRO A 83 9.62 5.44 -10.63
CA PRO A 83 10.69 4.44 -10.44
C PRO A 83 10.19 3.12 -9.90
N THR A 84 9.21 3.13 -8.99
CA THR A 84 8.64 1.92 -8.39
C THR A 84 7.87 1.12 -9.43
N VAL A 85 6.99 1.78 -10.21
CA VAL A 85 6.24 1.14 -11.30
C VAL A 85 7.19 0.53 -12.34
N LYS A 86 8.23 1.28 -12.73
CA LYS A 86 9.22 0.81 -13.70
C LYS A 86 9.95 -0.43 -13.22
N SER A 87 10.39 -0.44 -11.98
CA SER A 87 11.09 -1.57 -11.36
C SER A 87 10.17 -2.81 -11.26
N GLU A 88 8.91 -2.63 -10.90
CA GLU A 88 7.94 -3.73 -10.81
C GLU A 88 7.56 -4.31 -12.17
N ILE A 89 7.42 -3.49 -13.21
CA ILE A 89 7.19 -3.96 -14.60
C ILE A 89 8.32 -4.89 -15.03
N GLN A 90 9.57 -4.52 -14.74
CA GLN A 90 10.73 -5.34 -15.07
C GLN A 90 10.76 -6.66 -14.27
N MET A 91 10.55 -6.59 -12.95
CA MET A 91 10.54 -7.78 -12.09
C MET A 91 9.45 -8.79 -12.47
N ARG A 92 8.32 -8.32 -12.98
CA ARG A 92 7.16 -9.16 -13.35
C ARG A 92 7.16 -9.59 -14.81
N ASN A 93 8.14 -9.17 -15.62
CA ASN A 93 8.18 -9.39 -17.07
C ASN A 93 6.92 -8.91 -17.82
N PHE A 94 6.34 -7.80 -17.37
CA PHE A 94 5.15 -7.22 -18.00
C PHE A 94 5.46 -6.34 -19.25
N GLU A 95 6.71 -6.24 -19.69
CA GLU A 95 7.14 -5.32 -20.73
C GLU A 95 6.32 -5.40 -22.03
N ALA A 96 5.90 -6.60 -22.41
CA ALA A 96 5.11 -6.83 -23.61
C ALA A 96 3.59 -6.63 -23.41
N SER A 97 3.09 -6.74 -22.18
CA SER A 97 1.65 -6.68 -21.88
C SER A 97 1.41 -6.29 -20.42
N ILE A 98 1.30 -4.98 -20.19
CA ILE A 98 1.06 -4.46 -18.85
C ILE A 98 -0.44 -4.46 -18.56
N PRO A 99 -0.93 -5.17 -17.51
CA PRO A 99 -2.33 -5.07 -17.11
C PRO A 99 -2.68 -3.64 -16.69
N VAL A 100 -3.81 -3.13 -17.15
CA VAL A 100 -4.23 -1.74 -16.84
C VAL A 100 -4.39 -1.53 -15.34
N GLY A 101 -5.01 -2.46 -14.62
CA GLY A 101 -5.16 -2.38 -13.17
C GLY A 101 -3.83 -2.27 -12.44
N PHE A 102 -2.83 -3.07 -12.86
CA PHE A 102 -1.47 -2.95 -12.35
C PHE A 102 -0.85 -1.58 -12.71
N PHE A 103 -1.00 -1.13 -13.95
CA PHE A 103 -0.38 0.12 -14.40
C PHE A 103 -0.95 1.36 -13.71
N THR A 104 -2.22 1.31 -13.32
CA THR A 104 -2.94 2.45 -12.71
C THR A 104 -2.97 2.43 -11.18
N TYR A 105 -2.43 1.40 -10.52
CA TYR A 105 -2.47 1.31 -9.05
C TYR A 105 -1.88 2.52 -8.32
N PRO A 106 -0.87 3.27 -8.84
CA PRO A 106 -0.40 4.46 -8.15
C PRO A 106 -1.45 5.56 -8.04
N ILE A 107 -2.42 5.57 -8.96
CA ILE A 107 -3.54 6.51 -8.94
C ILE A 107 -4.56 6.09 -7.87
N SER A 108 -4.90 4.80 -7.81
CA SER A 108 -5.80 4.29 -6.76
C SER A 108 -5.18 4.43 -5.37
N GLN A 109 -3.88 4.20 -5.22
CA GLN A 109 -3.17 4.43 -3.95
C GLN A 109 -3.24 5.90 -3.52
N ALA A 110 -3.19 6.84 -4.45
CA ALA A 110 -3.39 8.25 -4.14
C ALA A 110 -4.80 8.52 -3.61
N SER A 111 -5.85 7.85 -4.14
CA SER A 111 -7.20 7.97 -3.61
C SER A 111 -7.33 7.38 -2.21
N ASP A 112 -6.71 6.23 -1.95
CA ASP A 112 -6.68 5.58 -0.63
C ASP A 112 -6.12 6.50 0.47
N ILE A 113 -5.12 7.32 0.12
CA ILE A 113 -4.49 8.25 1.03
C ILE A 113 -5.33 9.53 1.21
N THR A 114 -5.79 10.10 0.11
CA THR A 114 -6.33 11.47 0.10
C THR A 114 -7.82 11.53 0.44
N ALA A 115 -8.59 10.46 0.23
CA ALA A 115 -10.01 10.38 0.60
C ALA A 115 -10.23 10.62 2.11
N PHE A 116 -9.30 10.16 2.93
CA PHE A 116 -9.31 10.34 4.38
C PHE A 116 -8.58 11.60 4.85
N LYS A 117 -8.09 12.43 3.92
CA LYS A 117 -7.27 13.62 4.21
C LYS A 117 -6.06 13.28 5.09
N ALA A 118 -5.41 12.15 4.80
CA ALA A 118 -4.25 11.71 5.54
C ALA A 118 -3.13 12.76 5.46
N THR A 119 -2.66 13.20 6.61
CA THR A 119 -1.54 14.15 6.71
C THR A 119 -0.19 13.44 6.76
N THR A 120 -0.20 12.20 7.23
CA THR A 120 1.01 11.38 7.44
C THR A 120 0.75 9.94 7.02
N VAL A 121 1.66 9.37 6.25
CA VAL A 121 1.58 7.99 5.77
C VAL A 121 2.88 7.27 6.14
N PRO A 122 2.85 6.30 7.05
CA PRO A 122 4.01 5.45 7.35
C PRO A 122 4.34 4.58 6.13
N VAL A 123 5.59 4.67 5.65
CA VAL A 123 6.01 3.97 4.43
C VAL A 123 7.45 3.48 4.51
N GLY A 124 7.78 2.47 3.74
CA GLY A 124 9.16 2.12 3.42
C GLY A 124 9.76 3.06 2.36
N GLY A 125 11.08 3.05 2.21
CA GLY A 125 11.78 3.92 1.26
C GLY A 125 11.37 3.70 -0.20
N ASP A 126 10.94 2.49 -0.57
CA ASP A 126 10.43 2.13 -1.89
C ASP A 126 9.09 2.80 -2.24
N GLN A 127 8.36 3.32 -1.25
CA GLN A 127 7.07 4.00 -1.43
C GLN A 127 7.20 5.52 -1.55
N LEU A 128 8.37 6.10 -1.37
CA LEU A 128 8.57 7.55 -1.53
C LEU A 128 8.12 8.07 -2.89
N PRO A 129 8.40 7.40 -4.04
CA PRO A 129 7.90 7.84 -5.34
C PRO A 129 6.37 7.84 -5.45
N MET A 130 5.68 6.99 -4.69
CA MET A 130 4.21 6.95 -4.64
C MET A 130 3.64 8.14 -3.86
N ILE A 131 4.25 8.48 -2.72
CA ILE A 131 3.86 9.67 -1.96
C ILE A 131 4.11 10.95 -2.76
N GLU A 132 5.24 11.04 -3.47
CA GLU A 132 5.53 12.15 -4.36
C GLU A 132 4.46 12.29 -5.46
N GLN A 133 4.13 11.19 -6.14
CA GLN A 133 3.07 11.20 -7.14
C GLN A 133 1.70 11.58 -6.56
N THR A 134 1.38 11.12 -5.35
CA THR A 134 0.16 11.51 -4.64
C THR A 134 0.13 13.02 -4.41
N ARG A 135 1.23 13.64 -3.98
CA ARG A 135 1.35 15.08 -3.79
C ARG A 135 1.16 15.86 -5.10
N GLU A 136 1.74 15.37 -6.20
CA GLU A 136 1.52 15.95 -7.53
C GLU A 136 0.02 15.92 -7.93
N ILE A 137 -0.67 14.81 -7.66
CA ILE A 137 -2.11 14.66 -7.91
C ILE A 137 -2.90 15.66 -7.06
N VAL A 138 -2.61 15.74 -5.74
CA VAL A 138 -3.25 16.68 -4.82
C VAL A 138 -3.08 18.11 -5.31
N HIS A 139 -1.86 18.51 -5.66
CA HIS A 139 -1.57 19.85 -6.16
C HIS A 139 -2.39 20.16 -7.42
N LYS A 140 -2.41 19.24 -8.37
CA LYS A 140 -3.13 19.41 -9.62
C LYS A 140 -4.64 19.44 -9.42
N PHE A 141 -5.18 18.55 -8.59
CA PHE A 141 -6.59 18.52 -8.24
C PHE A 141 -7.03 19.84 -7.59
N ASN A 142 -6.29 20.30 -6.58
CA ASN A 142 -6.59 21.53 -5.88
C ASN A 142 -6.52 22.76 -6.77
N THR A 143 -5.66 22.72 -7.79
CA THR A 143 -5.53 23.82 -8.77
C THR A 143 -6.68 23.81 -9.78
N VAL A 144 -7.07 22.62 -10.28
CA VAL A 144 -8.04 22.49 -11.38
C VAL A 144 -9.49 22.57 -10.85
N TYR A 145 -9.76 21.94 -9.72
CA TYR A 145 -11.12 21.82 -9.19
C TYR A 145 -11.36 22.74 -7.99
N ALA A 146 -10.86 22.40 -6.82
CA ALA A 146 -10.97 23.18 -5.59
C ALA A 146 -9.92 22.74 -4.55
N PRO A 147 -9.46 23.62 -3.66
CA PRO A 147 -8.45 23.34 -2.63
C PRO A 147 -9.04 22.54 -1.46
N VAL A 148 -9.41 21.28 -1.71
CA VAL A 148 -10.11 20.41 -0.73
C VAL A 148 -9.25 19.25 -0.26
N LEU A 149 -8.20 18.86 -1.00
CA LEU A 149 -7.31 17.76 -0.66
C LEU A 149 -6.11 18.25 0.16
N VAL A 150 -5.58 17.36 1.01
CA VAL A 150 -4.42 17.61 1.85
C VAL A 150 -3.21 16.86 1.29
N GLU A 151 -2.06 17.52 1.20
CA GLU A 151 -0.81 16.86 0.80
C GLU A 151 -0.28 15.97 1.92
N PRO A 152 -0.07 14.67 1.66
CA PRO A 152 0.48 13.76 2.66
C PRO A 152 1.99 13.92 2.80
N LYS A 153 2.49 13.58 3.99
CA LYS A 153 3.92 13.44 4.28
C LYS A 153 4.25 11.97 4.50
N ALA A 154 5.34 11.50 3.90
CA ALA A 154 5.89 10.21 4.21
C ALA A 154 6.51 10.22 5.61
N LEU A 155 6.27 9.17 6.39
CA LEU A 155 6.94 8.89 7.65
C LEU A 155 7.76 7.62 7.48
N LEU A 156 9.06 7.75 7.44
CA LEU A 156 9.99 6.62 7.36
C LEU A 156 10.30 6.09 8.77
N PRO A 157 10.60 4.78 8.91
CA PRO A 157 11.14 4.23 10.14
C PRO A 157 12.48 4.92 10.50
N GLU A 158 12.68 5.21 11.78
CA GLU A 158 13.93 5.80 12.28
C GLU A 158 15.14 4.85 12.07
N ASN A 159 14.89 3.54 12.22
CA ASN A 159 15.91 2.53 11.98
C ASN A 159 16.00 2.20 10.48
N GLU A 160 17.15 2.44 9.88
CA GLU A 160 17.40 2.16 8.46
C GLU A 160 17.16 0.69 8.09
N ALA A 161 17.46 -0.26 8.97
CA ALA A 161 17.17 -1.68 8.76
C ALA A 161 15.66 -1.96 8.61
N CYS A 162 14.80 -1.16 9.24
CA CYS A 162 13.34 -1.27 9.11
C CYS A 162 12.80 -0.62 7.83
N GLN A 163 13.59 0.21 7.14
CA GLN A 163 13.18 0.80 5.86
C GLN A 163 13.15 -0.23 4.74
N ARG A 164 14.01 -1.25 4.83
CA ARG A 164 14.07 -2.38 3.89
C ARG A 164 14.49 -3.63 4.61
N LEU A 165 13.53 -4.42 5.07
CA LEU A 165 13.80 -5.66 5.79
C LEU A 165 14.54 -6.67 4.89
N PRO A 166 15.70 -7.20 5.31
CA PRO A 166 16.34 -8.31 4.63
C PRO A 166 15.52 -9.59 4.80
N GLY A 167 15.56 -10.46 3.81
CA GLY A 167 15.03 -11.81 3.96
C GLY A 167 15.84 -12.64 4.96
N ILE A 168 15.25 -13.71 5.47
CA ILE A 168 15.94 -14.65 6.38
C ILE A 168 17.14 -15.34 5.72
N ASP A 169 17.20 -15.33 4.38
CA ASP A 169 18.33 -15.80 3.58
C ASP A 169 19.53 -14.82 3.56
N GLY A 170 19.36 -13.61 4.10
CA GLY A 170 20.39 -12.57 4.15
C GLY A 170 20.75 -11.94 2.80
N ASN A 171 20.14 -12.37 1.69
CA ASN A 171 20.57 -11.99 0.34
C ASN A 171 19.63 -10.98 -0.33
N ALA A 172 18.33 -11.15 -0.19
CA ALA A 172 17.32 -10.34 -0.87
C ALA A 172 16.40 -9.62 0.11
N LYS A 173 15.63 -8.65 -0.39
CA LYS A 173 14.54 -8.06 0.38
C LYS A 173 13.56 -9.17 0.79
N MET A 174 13.11 -9.16 2.04
CA MET A 174 12.06 -10.05 2.53
C MET A 174 10.82 -9.98 1.63
N SER A 175 10.38 -11.12 1.12
CA SER A 175 9.24 -11.21 0.21
C SER A 175 8.55 -12.56 0.31
N LYS A 176 7.20 -12.53 0.32
CA LYS A 176 6.38 -13.75 0.26
C LYS A 176 6.65 -14.58 -0.99
N SER A 177 6.85 -13.92 -2.14
CA SER A 177 7.11 -14.59 -3.42
C SER A 177 8.47 -15.29 -3.48
N LEU A 178 9.41 -14.87 -2.67
CA LEU A 178 10.73 -15.50 -2.55
C LEU A 178 10.78 -16.57 -1.45
N GLY A 179 9.74 -16.68 -0.63
CA GLY A 179 9.70 -17.63 0.48
C GLY A 179 10.72 -17.38 1.60
N ASN A 180 11.33 -16.18 1.61
CA ASN A 180 12.41 -15.80 2.54
C ASN A 180 11.90 -14.97 3.73
N CYS A 181 10.72 -15.33 4.25
CA CYS A 181 10.09 -14.63 5.37
C CYS A 181 9.47 -15.61 6.37
N ILE A 182 9.36 -15.16 7.61
CA ILE A 182 8.57 -15.81 8.66
C ILE A 182 7.18 -15.18 8.61
N TYR A 183 6.14 -16.01 8.56
CA TYR A 183 4.75 -15.58 8.60
C TYR A 183 4.23 -15.57 10.04
N LEU A 184 3.27 -14.70 10.35
CA LEU A 184 2.61 -14.70 11.65
C LEU A 184 1.80 -15.99 11.88
N SER A 185 1.38 -16.65 10.81
CA SER A 185 0.67 -17.93 10.82
C SER A 185 1.58 -19.15 10.82
N ASP A 186 2.91 -18.99 10.79
CA ASP A 186 3.85 -20.12 10.85
C ASP A 186 3.73 -20.83 12.20
N SER A 187 3.77 -22.16 12.17
CA SER A 187 3.88 -22.96 13.37
C SER A 187 5.26 -22.80 14.04
N GLU A 188 5.36 -23.20 15.31
CA GLU A 188 6.65 -23.18 16.02
C GLU A 188 7.73 -23.98 15.29
N ASP A 189 7.36 -25.11 14.69
CA ASP A 189 8.27 -25.95 13.92
C ASP A 189 8.71 -25.29 12.60
N ASP A 190 7.79 -24.59 11.91
CA ASP A 190 8.13 -23.83 10.71
C ASP A 190 9.12 -22.69 11.04
N VAL A 191 8.89 -21.95 12.12
CA VAL A 191 9.79 -20.88 12.56
C VAL A 191 11.19 -21.44 12.88
N ARG A 192 11.25 -22.58 13.58
CA ARG A 192 12.53 -23.23 13.90
C ARG A 192 13.28 -23.72 12.66
N THR A 193 12.55 -24.15 11.63
CA THR A 193 13.15 -24.64 10.37
C THR A 193 13.66 -23.48 9.50
N LYS A 194 13.02 -22.32 9.58
CA LYS A 194 13.39 -21.11 8.84
C LYS A 194 14.53 -20.31 9.47
N ASN A 195 14.88 -20.62 10.71
CA ASN A 195 15.93 -19.95 11.48
C ASN A 195 17.24 -20.74 11.41
#